data_96f863eb10ccf2b487ff6ad0aa07f298
#
_entry.id   96f863eb10ccf2b487ff6ad0aa07f298
#
_cell.length_a   1.000
_cell.length_b   1.000
_cell.length_c   1.000
_cell.angle_alpha   90.00
_cell.angle_beta   90.00
_cell.angle_gamma   90.00
#
_symmetry.space_group_name_H-M   'P 1'
#
loop_
_entity.id
_entity.type
_entity.pdbx_description
1 polymer ?
#
loop_
_entity_poly.entity_id
_entity_poly.type
_entity_poly.pdbx_seq_one_letter_code
_entity_poly.pdbx_strand_id
1 'polypeptide(L)'
;SIPLPPLPELPAPAALATPDNAAPAGRLPEIIPAEKPVVKSSAPSGAHSEKLQKIAERTELNGLKGFCPVALRDSRELKDARPSFQAEFNGDYYNFSSAEALAKFKAAPEKYAPAAGGQDVVLAANEGTSCEGSLDRAVWYRNKLYLFSSKDSHEEFVASPSKFVVDQADDE
;
A
#
# COMPACT_ATOMS: atom_id res chain seq x y z
N SER A 1 54.79 21.24 7.77
CA SER A 1 54.64 19.83 7.37
C SER A 1 54.19 19.02 8.55
N ILE A 2 52.94 18.67 8.54
CA ILE A 2 52.31 17.81 9.56
C ILE A 2 52.32 16.38 9.01
N PRO A 3 52.98 15.42 9.68
CA PRO A 3 52.93 14.03 9.21
C PRO A 3 51.51 13.46 9.42
N LEU A 4 50.97 12.86 8.37
CA LEU A 4 49.75 12.08 8.45
C LEU A 4 49.97 10.83 9.33
N PRO A 5 48.99 10.48 10.17
CA PRO A 5 49.04 9.21 10.89
C PRO A 5 48.85 8.04 9.92
N PRO A 6 49.48 6.89 10.19
CA PRO A 6 49.33 5.71 9.36
C PRO A 6 47.90 5.15 9.44
N LEU A 7 47.38 4.75 8.30
CA LEU A 7 46.12 4.06 8.16
C LEU A 7 46.17 2.72 8.94
N PRO A 8 45.07 2.35 9.62
CA PRO A 8 45.01 1.02 10.24
C PRO A 8 44.96 -0.05 9.15
N GLU A 9 45.87 -0.98 9.25
CA GLU A 9 45.96 -2.16 8.42
C GLU A 9 44.71 -3.04 8.62
N LEU A 10 44.00 -3.33 7.58
CA LEU A 10 42.87 -4.23 7.59
C LEU A 10 43.35 -5.65 7.85
N PRO A 11 42.73 -6.40 8.74
CA PRO A 11 43.07 -7.81 8.93
C PRO A 11 42.76 -8.61 7.67
N ALA A 12 43.70 -9.39 7.24
CA ALA A 12 43.54 -10.31 6.11
C ALA A 12 42.39 -11.29 6.36
N PRO A 13 41.58 -11.64 5.34
CA PRO A 13 40.54 -12.63 5.52
C PRO A 13 41.16 -13.99 5.89
N ALA A 14 40.70 -14.55 6.98
CA ALA A 14 41.06 -15.89 7.38
C ALA A 14 40.72 -16.89 6.29
N ALA A 15 41.67 -17.69 5.86
CA ALA A 15 41.46 -18.77 4.94
C ALA A 15 40.38 -19.74 5.47
N LEU A 16 39.31 -19.87 4.72
CA LEU A 16 38.29 -20.89 4.97
C LEU A 16 38.93 -22.26 4.74
N ALA A 17 39.12 -23.01 5.82
CA ALA A 17 39.40 -24.42 5.73
C ALA A 17 38.22 -25.10 5.07
N THR A 18 38.43 -25.70 3.92
CA THR A 18 37.47 -26.61 3.30
C THR A 18 37.41 -27.87 4.17
N PRO A 19 36.23 -28.25 4.67
CA PRO A 19 36.09 -29.58 5.23
C PRO A 19 36.12 -30.59 4.08
N ASP A 20 37.12 -31.43 4.12
CA ASP A 20 37.21 -32.63 3.30
C ASP A 20 36.10 -33.58 3.74
N ASN A 21 34.99 -33.54 3.06
CA ASN A 21 33.90 -34.47 3.27
C ASN A 21 33.92 -35.50 2.12
N ALA A 22 34.73 -36.47 2.27
CA ALA A 22 34.69 -37.69 1.48
C ALA A 22 33.39 -38.43 1.76
N ALA A 23 32.37 -38.20 0.96
CA ALA A 23 31.14 -38.97 1.00
C ALA A 23 31.39 -40.36 0.38
N PRO A 24 31.03 -41.46 1.06
CA PRO A 24 31.11 -42.78 0.47
C PRO A 24 30.10 -42.92 -0.68
N ALA A 25 30.58 -43.27 -1.83
CA ALA A 25 29.76 -43.65 -2.95
C ALA A 25 28.88 -44.86 -2.56
N GLY A 26 27.58 -44.71 -2.75
CA GLY A 26 26.69 -45.87 -2.63
C GLY A 26 25.30 -45.59 -2.08
N ARG A 27 24.54 -44.73 -2.75
CA ARG A 27 23.08 -44.87 -2.85
C ARG A 27 22.61 -44.06 -4.06
N LEU A 28 21.98 -44.76 -4.97
CA LEU A 28 21.19 -44.16 -6.02
C LEU A 28 20.16 -43.21 -5.42
N PRO A 29 20.02 -42.01 -5.95
CA PRO A 29 18.94 -41.12 -5.50
C PRO A 29 17.64 -41.77 -5.93
N GLU A 30 16.87 -42.18 -4.96
CA GLU A 30 15.45 -42.46 -5.13
C GLU A 30 14.82 -41.24 -5.77
N ILE A 31 14.25 -41.42 -6.95
CA ILE A 31 13.52 -40.36 -7.64
C ILE A 31 12.29 -40.05 -6.79
N ILE A 32 12.40 -39.06 -5.98
CA ILE A 32 11.26 -38.43 -5.35
C ILE A 32 10.52 -37.75 -6.48
N PRO A 33 9.27 -38.11 -6.77
CA PRO A 33 8.49 -37.37 -7.75
C PRO A 33 8.46 -35.92 -7.31
N ALA A 34 8.84 -35.02 -8.21
CA ALA A 34 8.82 -33.61 -7.96
C ALA A 34 7.43 -33.24 -7.48
N GLU A 35 7.31 -33.03 -6.19
CA GLU A 35 6.16 -32.36 -5.64
C GLU A 35 6.10 -30.99 -6.32
N LYS A 36 5.06 -30.78 -7.10
CA LYS A 36 4.74 -29.48 -7.68
C LYS A 36 4.87 -28.47 -6.55
N PRO A 37 5.53 -27.32 -6.75
CA PRO A 37 5.51 -26.28 -5.76
C PRO A 37 4.05 -25.96 -5.49
N VAL A 38 3.56 -26.39 -4.35
CA VAL A 38 2.31 -25.91 -3.81
C VAL A 38 2.58 -24.42 -3.59
N VAL A 39 2.14 -23.64 -4.56
CA VAL A 39 1.98 -22.22 -4.33
C VAL A 39 1.09 -22.16 -3.10
N LYS A 40 1.69 -21.92 -1.95
CA LYS A 40 0.92 -21.56 -0.77
C LYS A 40 0.26 -20.25 -1.15
N SER A 41 -0.93 -20.38 -1.72
CA SER A 41 -1.91 -19.32 -1.73
C SER A 41 -2.05 -18.95 -0.25
N SER A 42 -1.41 -17.89 0.13
CA SER A 42 -1.60 -17.31 1.45
C SER A 42 -3.07 -17.02 1.52
N ALA A 43 -3.84 -17.86 2.19
CA ALA A 43 -5.21 -17.54 2.51
C ALA A 43 -5.17 -16.13 3.14
N PRO A 44 -5.98 -15.18 2.65
CA PRO A 44 -5.98 -13.84 3.20
C PRO A 44 -6.19 -13.98 4.70
N SER A 45 -5.28 -13.39 5.46
CA SER A 45 -5.40 -13.33 6.93
C SER A 45 -6.84 -12.93 7.27
N GLY A 46 -7.48 -13.56 8.24
CA GLY A 46 -8.88 -13.32 8.56
C GLY A 46 -9.28 -11.86 8.61
N ALA A 47 -8.39 -11.00 9.12
CA ALA A 47 -8.56 -9.55 9.12
C ALA A 47 -8.64 -8.92 7.71
N HIS A 48 -7.97 -9.48 6.71
CA HIS A 48 -8.08 -9.00 5.34
C HIS A 48 -9.40 -9.41 4.69
N SER A 49 -9.85 -10.62 4.97
CA SER A 49 -11.14 -11.13 4.51
C SER A 49 -12.31 -10.31 5.08
N GLU A 50 -12.27 -9.99 6.38
CA GLU A 50 -13.28 -9.14 7.02
C GLU A 50 -13.35 -7.73 6.41
N LYS A 51 -12.21 -7.16 6.05
CA LYS A 51 -12.15 -5.84 5.39
C LYS A 51 -12.82 -5.88 4.02
N LEU A 52 -12.49 -6.89 3.22
CA LEU A 52 -13.10 -7.05 1.90
C LEU A 52 -14.61 -7.27 1.99
N GLN A 53 -15.07 -8.02 2.99
CA GLN A 53 -16.50 -8.24 3.24
C GLN A 53 -17.20 -6.93 3.61
N LYS A 54 -16.66 -6.13 4.51
CA LYS A 54 -17.21 -4.81 4.86
C LYS A 54 -17.29 -3.85 3.68
N ILE A 55 -16.31 -3.88 2.79
CA ILE A 55 -16.33 -3.10 1.55
C ILE A 55 -17.43 -3.62 0.61
N ALA A 56 -17.55 -4.94 0.46
CA ALA A 56 -18.56 -5.56 -0.38
C ALA A 56 -20.00 -5.32 0.09
N GLU A 57 -20.22 -5.23 1.40
CA GLU A 57 -21.53 -4.90 2.00
C GLU A 57 -22.02 -3.49 1.62
N ARG A 58 -21.11 -2.61 1.22
CA ARG A 58 -21.39 -1.21 0.86
C ARG A 58 -21.16 -0.93 -0.63
N THR A 59 -21.46 -1.89 -1.47
CA THR A 59 -21.24 -1.81 -2.93
C THR A 59 -21.94 -0.62 -3.58
N GLU A 60 -23.08 -0.20 -3.05
CA GLU A 60 -23.87 0.92 -3.57
C GLU A 60 -23.26 2.30 -3.24
N LEU A 61 -22.30 2.36 -2.33
CA LEU A 61 -21.63 3.59 -1.93
C LEU A 61 -20.32 3.75 -2.69
N ASN A 62 -20.08 4.92 -3.23
CA ASN A 62 -18.82 5.30 -3.87
C ASN A 62 -17.83 5.94 -2.89
N GLY A 63 -16.65 6.25 -3.38
CA GLY A 63 -15.60 6.90 -2.61
C GLY A 63 -15.13 6.05 -1.43
N LEU A 64 -15.09 6.63 -0.26
CA LEU A 64 -14.66 5.96 0.99
C LEU A 64 -15.75 5.09 1.63
N LYS A 65 -16.91 4.94 1.00
CA LYS A 65 -18.03 4.10 1.48
C LYS A 65 -18.45 4.35 2.94
N GLY A 66 -18.31 5.57 3.40
CA GLY A 66 -18.62 5.96 4.77
C GLY A 66 -17.60 5.49 5.82
N PHE A 67 -16.41 5.10 5.42
CA PHE A 67 -15.31 4.82 6.34
C PHE A 67 -14.47 6.06 6.65
N CYS A 68 -13.85 6.07 7.82
CA CYS A 68 -13.00 7.16 8.28
C CYS A 68 -11.65 7.16 7.53
N PRO A 69 -11.30 8.23 6.80
CA PRO A 69 -10.03 8.31 6.07
C PRO A 69 -8.81 8.29 6.99
N VAL A 70 -8.91 8.84 8.19
CA VAL A 70 -7.83 8.84 9.17
C VAL A 70 -7.53 7.44 9.68
N ALA A 71 -8.56 6.66 10.01
CA ALA A 71 -8.39 5.27 10.43
C ALA A 71 -7.82 4.40 9.30
N LEU A 72 -8.26 4.62 8.07
CA LEU A 72 -7.72 3.94 6.90
C LEU A 72 -6.23 4.19 6.72
N ARG A 73 -5.77 5.42 6.93
CA ARG A 73 -4.38 5.77 6.74
C ARG A 73 -3.48 5.37 7.91
N ASP A 74 -3.88 5.70 9.13
CA ASP A 74 -3.04 5.51 10.32
C ASP A 74 -2.99 4.04 10.77
N SER A 75 -4.12 3.36 10.75
CA SER A 75 -4.27 1.99 11.26
C SER A 75 -4.54 0.94 10.18
N ARG A 76 -4.81 1.36 8.94
CA ARG A 76 -5.32 0.48 7.87
C ARG A 76 -6.60 -0.25 8.28
N GLU A 77 -7.42 0.36 9.13
CA GLU A 77 -8.67 -0.19 9.63
C GLU A 77 -9.88 0.49 8.98
N LEU A 78 -10.89 -0.31 8.69
CA LEU A 78 -12.19 0.17 8.22
C LEU A 78 -13.06 0.50 9.44
N LYS A 79 -13.00 1.75 9.89
CA LYS A 79 -13.86 2.27 10.95
C LYS A 79 -14.99 3.09 10.37
N ASP A 80 -16.20 2.83 10.82
CA ASP A 80 -17.37 3.58 10.40
C ASP A 80 -17.23 5.04 10.80
N ALA A 81 -17.42 5.90 9.82
CA ALA A 81 -17.47 7.33 10.05
C ALA A 81 -18.87 7.73 10.55
N ARG A 82 -18.92 8.80 11.33
CA ARG A 82 -20.17 9.35 11.87
C ARG A 82 -20.44 10.71 11.27
N PRO A 83 -21.67 11.01 10.83
CA PRO A 83 -22.04 12.33 10.30
C PRO A 83 -21.80 13.47 11.26
N SER A 84 -21.77 13.19 12.58
CA SER A 84 -21.48 14.18 13.63
C SER A 84 -20.04 14.72 13.56
N PHE A 85 -19.13 14.00 12.92
CA PHE A 85 -17.74 14.41 12.75
C PHE A 85 -17.44 14.55 11.26
N GLN A 86 -17.71 15.72 10.71
CA GLN A 86 -17.55 16.02 9.30
C GLN A 86 -16.60 17.20 9.09
N ALA A 87 -15.81 17.15 8.02
CA ALA A 87 -15.05 18.28 7.52
C ALA A 87 -15.14 18.34 6.00
N GLU A 88 -15.07 19.54 5.48
CA GLU A 88 -14.95 19.82 4.04
C GLU A 88 -13.49 20.08 3.69
N PHE A 89 -13.06 19.54 2.56
CA PHE A 89 -11.76 19.79 1.99
C PHE A 89 -11.81 19.69 0.46
N ASN A 90 -11.38 20.73 -0.24
CA ASN A 90 -11.40 20.85 -1.70
C ASN A 90 -12.79 20.66 -2.36
N GLY A 91 -13.86 20.97 -1.63
CA GLY A 91 -15.23 20.78 -2.11
C GLY A 91 -15.86 19.42 -1.82
N ASP A 92 -15.09 18.52 -1.23
CA ASP A 92 -15.56 17.20 -0.80
C ASP A 92 -15.79 17.15 0.71
N TYR A 93 -16.81 16.40 1.12
CA TYR A 93 -17.14 16.19 2.52
C TYR A 93 -16.63 14.84 3.02
N TYR A 94 -15.89 14.88 4.11
CA TYR A 94 -15.33 13.69 4.75
C TYR A 94 -15.92 13.51 6.14
N ASN A 95 -16.34 12.30 6.44
CA ASN A 95 -16.83 11.91 7.76
C ASN A 95 -15.76 11.13 8.52
N PHE A 96 -15.75 11.28 9.84
CA PHE A 96 -14.74 10.68 10.71
C PHE A 96 -15.37 9.82 11.80
N SER A 97 -14.62 8.85 12.30
CA SER A 97 -15.09 7.95 13.35
C SER A 97 -15.12 8.58 14.74
N SER A 98 -14.36 9.65 14.96
CA SER A 98 -14.25 10.33 16.24
C SER A 98 -13.84 11.80 16.08
N ALA A 99 -14.01 12.59 17.17
CA ALA A 99 -13.53 13.97 17.23
C ALA A 99 -12.00 14.07 17.09
N GLU A 100 -11.26 13.08 17.59
CA GLU A 100 -9.82 13.00 17.45
C GLU A 100 -9.39 12.81 15.98
N ALA A 101 -10.07 11.91 15.25
CA ALA A 101 -9.84 11.72 13.84
C ALA A 101 -10.15 12.99 13.03
N LEU A 102 -11.24 13.68 13.35
CA LEU A 102 -11.58 14.97 12.76
C LEU A 102 -10.49 16.02 13.01
N ALA A 103 -9.96 16.09 14.24
CA ALA A 103 -8.89 17.03 14.58
C ALA A 103 -7.59 16.73 13.82
N LYS A 104 -7.22 15.47 13.68
CA LYS A 104 -6.07 15.03 12.88
C LYS A 104 -6.22 15.42 11.41
N PHE A 105 -7.41 15.21 10.85
CA PHE A 105 -7.70 15.61 9.47
C PHE A 105 -7.57 17.12 9.28
N LYS A 106 -8.17 17.94 10.17
CA LYS A 106 -8.08 19.40 10.09
C LYS A 106 -6.66 19.93 10.22
N ALA A 107 -5.79 19.22 10.94
CA ALA A 107 -4.38 19.59 11.08
C ALA A 107 -3.57 19.33 9.80
N ALA A 108 -3.91 18.29 9.04
CA ALA A 108 -3.23 17.91 7.81
C ALA A 108 -4.19 17.23 6.82
N PRO A 109 -5.13 17.98 6.22
CA PRO A 109 -6.17 17.39 5.38
C PRO A 109 -5.62 16.69 4.14
N GLU A 110 -4.60 17.24 3.51
CA GLU A 110 -3.95 16.66 2.33
C GLU A 110 -3.34 15.28 2.58
N LYS A 111 -2.92 15.06 3.81
CA LYS A 111 -2.33 13.79 4.25
C LYS A 111 -3.35 12.65 4.30
N TYR A 112 -4.58 12.96 4.68
CA TYR A 112 -5.63 11.97 4.95
C TYR A 112 -6.67 11.87 3.85
N ALA A 113 -6.85 12.94 3.06
CA ALA A 113 -7.73 12.93 1.91
C ALA A 113 -7.19 11.96 0.84
N PRO A 114 -8.07 11.23 0.15
CA PRO A 114 -7.64 10.44 -1.00
C PRO A 114 -7.09 11.33 -2.11
N ALA A 115 -6.26 10.74 -2.96
CA ALA A 115 -5.70 11.44 -4.11
C ALA A 115 -6.82 11.99 -5.01
N ALA A 116 -6.63 13.19 -5.52
CA ALA A 116 -7.60 13.86 -6.39
C ALA A 116 -9.04 13.92 -5.82
N GLY A 117 -9.19 14.03 -4.47
CA GLY A 117 -10.50 14.03 -3.84
C GLY A 117 -11.25 12.69 -3.93
N GLY A 118 -10.58 11.59 -4.20
CA GLY A 118 -11.20 10.29 -4.41
C GLY A 118 -11.68 10.02 -5.83
N GLN A 119 -11.31 10.89 -6.77
CA GLN A 119 -11.60 10.69 -8.18
C GLN A 119 -10.59 9.74 -8.85
N ASP A 120 -11.02 9.12 -9.94
CA ASP A 120 -10.20 8.25 -10.76
C ASP A 120 -9.16 9.05 -11.55
N VAL A 121 -7.92 9.03 -11.09
CA VAL A 121 -6.82 9.79 -11.71
C VAL A 121 -6.46 9.32 -13.12
N VAL A 122 -6.74 8.06 -13.44
CA VAL A 122 -6.46 7.48 -14.77
C VAL A 122 -7.44 8.01 -15.80
N LEU A 123 -8.73 8.00 -15.49
CA LEU A 123 -9.76 8.57 -16.35
C LEU A 123 -9.60 10.09 -16.51
N ALA A 124 -9.25 10.77 -15.42
CA ALA A 124 -8.98 12.19 -15.45
C ALA A 124 -7.80 12.53 -16.37
N ALA A 125 -6.74 11.72 -16.37
CA ALA A 125 -5.56 11.94 -17.20
C ALA A 125 -5.75 11.54 -18.66
N ASN A 126 -6.45 10.43 -18.92
CA ASN A 126 -6.62 9.89 -20.28
C ASN A 126 -7.78 10.53 -21.04
N GLU A 127 -8.88 10.78 -20.37
CA GLU A 127 -10.14 11.22 -20.98
C GLU A 127 -10.58 12.62 -20.55
N GLY A 128 -9.89 13.20 -19.55
CA GLY A 128 -10.30 14.47 -18.95
C GLY A 128 -11.65 14.37 -18.21
N THR A 129 -12.08 13.15 -17.91
CA THR A 129 -13.36 12.88 -17.26
C THR A 129 -13.18 12.68 -15.78
N SER A 130 -13.94 13.42 -14.99
CA SER A 130 -13.96 13.30 -13.53
C SER A 130 -14.97 12.24 -13.12
N CYS A 131 -14.49 11.10 -12.67
CA CYS A 131 -15.33 10.02 -12.12
C CYS A 131 -14.92 9.72 -10.69
N GLU A 132 -15.90 9.58 -9.82
CA GLU A 132 -15.65 9.17 -8.44
C GLU A 132 -15.17 7.71 -8.39
N GLY A 133 -14.01 7.49 -7.77
CA GLY A 133 -13.49 6.15 -7.53
C GLY A 133 -14.19 5.46 -6.36
N SER A 134 -13.90 4.19 -6.17
CA SER A 134 -14.46 3.38 -5.09
C SER A 134 -13.36 2.68 -4.30
N LEU A 135 -13.62 2.48 -3.01
CA LEU A 135 -12.72 1.76 -2.11
C LEU A 135 -12.51 0.29 -2.51
N ASP A 136 -13.44 -0.28 -3.30
CA ASP A 136 -13.30 -1.64 -3.87
C ASP A 136 -12.07 -1.80 -4.76
N ARG A 137 -11.64 -0.71 -5.36
CA ARG A 137 -10.51 -0.65 -6.30
C ARG A 137 -9.47 0.37 -5.85
N ALA A 138 -9.19 0.38 -4.54
CA ALA A 138 -8.24 1.30 -3.96
C ALA A 138 -6.80 0.77 -4.00
N VAL A 139 -5.86 1.67 -4.24
CA VAL A 139 -4.43 1.38 -4.19
C VAL A 139 -3.72 2.37 -3.26
N TRP A 140 -2.85 1.85 -2.42
CA TRP A 140 -1.92 2.68 -1.65
C TRP A 140 -0.63 2.86 -2.43
N TYR A 141 -0.34 4.09 -2.78
CA TYR A 141 0.91 4.43 -3.44
C TYR A 141 1.52 5.68 -2.78
N ARG A 142 2.80 5.63 -2.45
CA ARG A 142 3.50 6.69 -1.71
C ARG A 142 2.72 7.20 -0.50
N ASN A 143 2.17 6.25 0.26
CA ASN A 143 1.39 6.51 1.47
C ASN A 143 0.11 7.35 1.26
N LYS A 144 -0.36 7.46 0.04
CA LYS A 144 -1.62 8.10 -0.35
C LYS A 144 -2.59 7.10 -0.95
N LEU A 145 -3.86 7.27 -0.67
CA LEU A 145 -4.92 6.39 -1.16
C LEU A 145 -5.43 6.88 -2.50
N TYR A 146 -5.38 6.01 -3.51
CA TYR A 146 -5.96 6.23 -4.83
C TYR A 146 -7.20 5.39 -4.99
N LEU A 147 -8.27 5.97 -5.49
CA LEU A 147 -9.55 5.30 -5.75
C LEU A 147 -9.80 5.25 -7.26
N PHE A 148 -10.34 4.13 -7.74
CA PHE A 148 -10.62 3.93 -9.16
C PHE A 148 -12.08 3.55 -9.37
N SER A 149 -12.65 4.02 -10.45
CA SER A 149 -14.05 3.74 -10.83
C SER A 149 -14.18 2.42 -11.59
N SER A 150 -13.13 2.01 -12.30
CA SER A 150 -13.12 0.79 -13.10
C SER A 150 -11.93 -0.11 -12.77
N LYS A 151 -12.02 -1.37 -13.18
CA LYS A 151 -10.93 -2.32 -13.07
C LYS A 151 -9.77 -1.94 -14.00
N ASP A 152 -10.09 -1.45 -15.19
CA ASP A 152 -9.11 -1.08 -16.20
C ASP A 152 -8.24 0.09 -15.71
N SER A 153 -8.86 1.12 -15.13
CA SER A 153 -8.13 2.24 -14.51
C SER A 153 -7.22 1.77 -13.37
N HIS A 154 -7.71 0.87 -12.53
CA HIS A 154 -6.92 0.29 -11.45
C HIS A 154 -5.69 -0.48 -11.98
N GLU A 155 -5.87 -1.34 -12.99
CA GLU A 155 -4.79 -2.10 -13.60
C GLU A 155 -3.77 -1.21 -14.32
N GLU A 156 -4.23 -0.19 -15.03
CA GLU A 156 -3.37 0.77 -15.71
C GLU A 156 -2.54 1.58 -14.72
N PHE A 157 -3.12 1.99 -13.61
CA PHE A 157 -2.39 2.67 -12.54
C PHE A 157 -1.33 1.76 -11.91
N VAL A 158 -1.68 0.51 -11.59
CA VAL A 158 -0.74 -0.47 -11.00
C VAL A 158 0.44 -0.75 -11.95
N ALA A 159 0.19 -0.78 -13.26
CA ALA A 159 1.23 -0.98 -14.26
C ALA A 159 2.20 0.23 -14.38
N SER A 160 1.71 1.44 -14.22
CA SER A 160 2.49 2.67 -14.38
C SER A 160 2.04 3.79 -13.44
N PRO A 161 2.20 3.63 -12.12
CA PRO A 161 1.67 4.59 -11.16
C PRO A 161 2.27 5.99 -11.30
N SER A 162 3.55 6.09 -11.62
CA SER A 162 4.25 7.38 -11.78
C SER A 162 3.71 8.25 -12.92
N LYS A 163 3.00 7.66 -13.88
CA LYS A 163 2.36 8.40 -14.99
C LYS A 163 1.17 9.24 -14.51
N PHE A 164 0.47 8.77 -13.49
CA PHE A 164 -0.78 9.34 -13.01
C PHE A 164 -0.67 10.05 -11.66
N VAL A 165 0.48 9.92 -11.01
CA VAL A 165 0.76 10.66 -9.78
C VAL A 165 1.01 12.11 -10.16
N VAL A 166 0.10 12.97 -9.79
CA VAL A 166 0.38 14.40 -9.76
C VAL A 166 1.33 14.60 -8.59
N ASP A 167 2.59 14.93 -8.88
CA ASP A 167 3.54 15.38 -7.88
C ASP A 167 2.98 16.63 -7.23
N GLN A 168 2.17 16.44 -6.20
CA GLN A 168 2.06 17.46 -5.19
C GLN A 168 3.36 17.32 -4.41
N ALA A 169 4.23 18.28 -4.62
CA ALA A 169 5.48 18.42 -3.89
C ALA A 169 5.23 18.02 -2.44
N ASP A 170 5.91 16.96 -2.01
CA ASP A 170 6.08 16.68 -0.60
C ASP A 170 6.80 17.90 -0.02
N ASP A 171 6.04 18.88 0.42
CA ASP A 171 6.55 19.92 1.29
C ASP A 171 6.68 19.25 2.65
N GLU A 172 7.91 18.91 2.98
CA GLU A 172 8.33 18.35 4.26
C GLU A 172 7.85 19.20 5.44
#